data_dfe3676c26d545502108ffee5de86e57
#
_entry.id   dfe3676c26d545502108ffee5de86e57
#
_cell.length_a   1.000
_cell.length_b   1.000
_cell.length_c   1.000
_cell.angle_alpha   90.00
_cell.angle_beta   90.00
_cell.angle_gamma   90.00
#
_symmetry.space_group_name_H-M   'P 1'
#
loop_
_entity.id
_entity.type
_entity.pdbx_description
1 polymer ?
#
loop_
_entity_poly.entity_id
_entity_poly.type
_entity_poly.pdbx_seq_one_letter_code
_entity_poly.pdbx_strand_id
1 'polypeptide(L)'
;MARFRTEGLDELIDRMTEMELTTSELADKMLIAGAEEVREAWKKSAEKHEHKDTGDMIASINYSRQVRKIGDIKEVDIYPQGKDRKGVRNAEKAFILHYGTSRIPASHWVDDADEMAGPMVEERLWTMYDEWLEKHGMI
;
A
#
# COMPACT_ATOMS: atom_id res chain seq x y z
N MET A 1 -31.19 -33.38 -19.41
CA MET A 1 -30.29 -32.26 -19.10
C MET A 1 -29.86 -31.57 -20.39
N ALA A 2 -30.23 -30.32 -20.56
CA ALA A 2 -29.84 -29.58 -21.75
C ALA A 2 -28.34 -29.29 -21.72
N ARG A 3 -27.65 -29.71 -22.77
CA ARG A 3 -26.22 -29.40 -22.96
C ARG A 3 -26.11 -28.25 -23.95
N PHE A 4 -25.65 -27.12 -23.50
CA PHE A 4 -25.27 -26.06 -24.41
C PHE A 4 -23.81 -26.26 -24.83
N ARG A 5 -23.59 -26.54 -26.09
CA ARG A 5 -22.27 -26.52 -26.72
C ARG A 5 -22.27 -25.38 -27.72
N THR A 6 -21.61 -24.32 -27.36
CA THR A 6 -21.23 -23.29 -28.31
C THR A 6 -19.73 -23.33 -28.51
N GLU A 7 -19.25 -23.19 -29.71
CA GLU A 7 -17.82 -23.17 -30.02
C GLU A 7 -17.09 -22.03 -29.31
N GLY A 8 -17.81 -21.01 -28.84
CA GLY A 8 -17.24 -19.90 -28.11
C GLY A 8 -17.25 -20.03 -26.58
N LEU A 9 -17.88 -21.05 -26.02
CA LEU A 9 -18.04 -21.16 -24.57
C LEU A 9 -16.71 -21.44 -23.83
N ASP A 10 -15.93 -22.38 -24.37
CA ASP A 10 -14.62 -22.69 -23.79
C ASP A 10 -13.65 -21.51 -23.89
N GLU A 11 -13.67 -20.80 -25.02
CA GLU A 11 -12.91 -19.54 -25.19
C GLU A 11 -13.35 -18.47 -24.20
N LEU A 12 -14.65 -18.33 -23.96
CA LEU A 12 -15.18 -17.36 -23.01
C LEU A 12 -14.71 -17.69 -21.58
N ILE A 13 -14.77 -18.96 -21.20
CA ILE A 13 -14.31 -19.44 -19.90
C ILE A 13 -12.82 -19.17 -19.73
N ASP A 14 -12.01 -19.46 -20.75
CA ASP A 14 -10.56 -19.20 -20.73
C ASP A 14 -10.27 -17.70 -20.58
N ARG A 15 -11.00 -16.84 -21.29
CA ARG A 15 -10.87 -15.38 -21.16
C ARG A 15 -11.25 -14.90 -19.78
N MET A 16 -12.33 -15.40 -19.20
CA MET A 16 -12.74 -15.04 -17.83
C MET A 16 -11.71 -15.47 -16.81
N THR A 17 -11.13 -16.65 -16.98
CA THR A 17 -10.06 -17.16 -16.12
C THR A 17 -8.80 -16.30 -16.24
N GLU A 18 -8.40 -15.94 -17.45
CA GLU A 18 -7.28 -15.02 -17.69
C GLU A 18 -7.51 -13.65 -17.05
N MET A 19 -8.73 -13.12 -17.19
CA MET A 19 -9.09 -11.84 -16.58
C MET A 19 -9.02 -11.90 -15.06
N GLU A 20 -9.46 -12.98 -14.44
CA GLU A 20 -9.36 -13.17 -13.00
C GLU A 20 -7.92 -13.16 -12.53
N LEU A 21 -7.04 -13.89 -13.19
CA LEU A 21 -5.59 -13.91 -12.89
C LEU A 21 -4.98 -12.52 -13.10
N THR A 22 -5.30 -11.88 -14.21
CA THR A 22 -4.80 -10.54 -14.52
C THR A 22 -5.31 -9.49 -13.53
N THR A 23 -6.55 -9.62 -13.09
CA THR A 23 -7.13 -8.74 -12.06
C THR A 23 -6.45 -8.92 -10.72
N SER A 24 -6.11 -10.16 -10.36
CA SER A 24 -5.35 -10.45 -9.14
C SER A 24 -3.96 -9.81 -9.17
N GLU A 25 -3.26 -9.92 -10.30
CA GLU A 25 -1.96 -9.26 -10.49
C GLU A 25 -2.08 -7.74 -10.43
N LEU A 26 -3.14 -7.19 -11.04
CA LEU A 26 -3.42 -5.76 -10.98
C LEU A 26 -3.63 -5.30 -9.53
N ALA A 27 -4.39 -6.06 -8.75
CA ALA A 27 -4.64 -5.75 -7.35
C ALA A 27 -3.33 -5.70 -6.55
N ASP A 28 -2.42 -6.65 -6.78
CA ASP A 28 -1.11 -6.67 -6.13
C ASP A 28 -0.29 -5.43 -6.51
N LYS A 29 -0.26 -5.08 -7.78
CA LYS A 29 0.46 -3.89 -8.27
C LYS A 29 -0.14 -2.59 -7.73
N MET A 30 -1.46 -2.51 -7.65
CA MET A 30 -2.14 -1.35 -7.09
C MET A 30 -1.86 -1.18 -5.59
N LEU A 31 -1.86 -2.28 -4.83
CA LEU A 31 -1.49 -2.24 -3.41
C LEU A 31 -0.07 -1.72 -3.21
N ILE A 32 0.88 -2.22 -3.97
CA ILE A 32 2.27 -1.77 -3.88
C ILE A 32 2.40 -0.30 -4.28
N ALA A 33 1.71 0.12 -5.34
CA ALA A 33 1.71 1.52 -5.76
C ALA A 33 1.13 2.44 -4.68
N GLY A 34 0.02 2.04 -4.07
CA GLY A 34 -0.57 2.76 -2.94
C GLY A 34 0.37 2.81 -1.74
N ALA A 35 1.01 1.69 -1.43
CA ALA A 35 1.98 1.61 -0.34
C ALA A 35 3.18 2.54 -0.55
N GLU A 36 3.67 2.67 -1.78
CA GLU A 36 4.74 3.62 -2.12
C GLU A 36 4.34 5.06 -1.82
N GLU A 37 3.12 5.46 -2.18
CA GLU A 37 2.61 6.80 -1.89
C GLU A 37 2.46 7.04 -0.39
N VAL A 38 1.94 6.08 0.35
CA VAL A 38 1.80 6.17 1.81
C VAL A 38 3.18 6.25 2.46
N ARG A 39 4.15 5.44 2.01
CA ARG A 39 5.52 5.49 2.51
C ARG A 39 6.12 6.89 2.38
N GLU A 40 6.01 7.48 1.20
CA GLU A 40 6.54 8.83 0.96
C GLU A 40 5.82 9.89 1.80
N ALA A 41 4.51 9.76 1.99
CA ALA A 41 3.74 10.65 2.85
C ALA A 41 4.18 10.54 4.31
N TRP A 42 4.42 9.34 4.79
CA TRP A 42 4.93 9.12 6.16
C TRP A 42 6.30 9.77 6.36
N LYS A 43 7.20 9.61 5.40
CA LYS A 43 8.51 10.26 5.45
C LYS A 43 8.41 11.77 5.50
N LYS A 44 7.57 12.35 4.64
CA LYS A 44 7.33 13.80 4.61
C LYS A 44 6.71 14.30 5.91
N SER A 45 5.73 13.61 6.45
CA SER A 45 5.08 13.98 7.70
C SER A 45 6.06 13.92 8.88
N ALA A 46 6.87 12.86 8.96
CA ALA A 46 7.90 12.76 9.99
C ALA A 46 8.92 13.91 9.91
N GLU A 47 9.32 14.28 8.72
CA GLU A 47 10.21 15.44 8.51
C GLU A 47 9.54 16.76 8.90
N LYS A 48 8.28 16.94 8.52
CA LYS A 48 7.50 18.15 8.85
C LYS A 48 7.32 18.32 10.35
N HIS A 49 7.13 17.23 11.08
CA HIS A 49 7.04 17.24 12.54
C HIS A 49 8.41 17.24 13.24
N GLU A 50 9.48 17.34 12.46
CA GLU A 50 10.86 17.37 12.97
C GLU A 50 11.25 16.12 13.77
N HIS A 51 10.72 14.97 13.40
CA HIS A 51 10.99 13.68 14.03
C HIS A 51 12.30 13.06 13.52
N LYS A 52 13.33 13.87 13.37
CA LYS A 52 14.61 13.43 12.86
C LYS A 52 15.70 13.62 13.93
N ASP A 53 16.12 12.50 14.51
CA ASP A 53 17.33 12.45 15.36
C ASP A 53 18.53 12.10 14.46
N THR A 54 18.73 10.82 14.18
CA THR A 54 19.79 10.35 13.26
C THR A 54 19.30 10.23 11.80
N GLY A 55 18.00 10.23 11.59
CA GLY A 55 17.38 9.94 10.31
C GLY A 55 17.08 8.46 10.07
N ASP A 56 17.50 7.59 10.98
CA ASP A 56 17.34 6.14 10.82
C ASP A 56 15.88 5.71 10.81
N MET A 57 15.04 6.29 11.68
CA MET A 57 13.61 5.97 11.71
C MET A 57 12.93 6.34 10.40
N ILE A 58 13.16 7.57 9.91
CA ILE A 58 12.54 8.05 8.66
C ILE A 58 13.02 7.20 7.49
N ALA A 59 14.31 6.91 7.41
CA ALA A 59 14.87 6.08 6.35
C ALA A 59 14.33 4.65 6.36
N SER A 60 13.93 4.14 7.55
CA SER A 60 13.42 2.78 7.71
C SER A 60 11.96 2.59 7.33
N ILE A 61 11.21 3.67 7.13
CA ILE A 61 9.79 3.60 6.76
C ILE A 61 9.67 2.92 5.39
N ASN A 62 9.01 1.78 5.36
CA ASN A 62 8.82 1.03 4.13
C ASN A 62 7.61 0.10 4.25
N TYR A 63 7.18 -0.45 3.13
CA TYR A 63 6.12 -1.43 3.09
C TYR A 63 6.68 -2.86 3.15
N SER A 64 5.84 -3.81 3.57
CA SER A 64 6.18 -5.22 3.58
C SER A 64 6.43 -5.73 2.15
N ARG A 65 7.43 -6.58 1.95
CA ARG A 65 7.85 -7.04 0.62
C ARG A 65 6.81 -7.88 -0.10
N GLN A 66 5.94 -8.53 0.66
CA GLN A 66 4.94 -9.43 0.10
C GLN A 66 3.53 -8.96 0.42
N VAL A 67 2.68 -9.04 -0.58
CA VAL A 67 1.24 -8.86 -0.40
C VAL A 67 0.71 -10.07 0.34
N ARG A 68 0.09 -9.83 1.49
CA ARG A 68 -0.51 -10.87 2.32
C ARG A 68 -1.96 -11.05 1.91
N LYS A 69 -2.38 -12.30 1.69
CA LYS A 69 -3.78 -12.61 1.39
C LYS A 69 -4.41 -13.33 2.60
N ILE A 70 -5.45 -12.70 3.16
CA ILE A 70 -6.23 -13.25 4.27
C ILE A 70 -7.68 -13.36 3.80
N GLY A 71 -8.13 -14.59 3.45
CA GLY A 71 -9.44 -14.79 2.81
C GLY A 71 -9.49 -14.05 1.46
N ASP A 72 -10.43 -13.14 1.31
CA ASP A 72 -10.58 -12.32 0.10
C ASP A 72 -9.89 -10.96 0.18
N ILE A 73 -9.18 -10.71 1.28
CA ILE A 73 -8.51 -9.42 1.55
C ILE A 73 -7.02 -9.56 1.28
N LYS A 74 -6.47 -8.60 0.53
CA LYS A 74 -5.04 -8.45 0.33
C LYS A 74 -4.53 -7.26 1.13
N GLU A 75 -3.39 -7.44 1.80
CA GLU A 75 -2.82 -6.42 2.69
C GLU A 75 -1.34 -6.22 2.43
N VAL A 76 -0.91 -4.98 2.63
CA VAL A 76 0.51 -4.59 2.72
C VAL A 76 0.66 -3.70 3.94
N ASP A 77 1.62 -4.01 4.78
CA ASP A 77 1.91 -3.22 5.98
C ASP A 77 2.94 -2.14 5.67
N ILE A 78 2.74 -0.96 6.24
CA ILE A 78 3.69 0.15 6.17
C ILE A 78 4.10 0.49 7.58
N TYR A 79 5.39 0.47 7.85
CA TYR A 79 5.92 0.74 9.19
C TYR A 79 7.43 1.03 9.12
N PRO A 80 7.96 1.75 10.11
CA PRO A 80 9.41 1.88 10.28
C PRO A 80 10.01 0.53 10.68
N GLN A 81 10.94 0.04 9.88
CA GLN A 81 11.50 -1.32 10.02
C GLN A 81 12.83 -1.31 10.77
N GLY A 82 13.11 -2.42 11.44
CA GLY A 82 14.40 -2.67 12.06
C GLY A 82 14.71 -1.78 13.26
N LYS A 83 15.99 -1.64 13.55
CA LYS A 83 16.52 -0.86 14.66
C LYS A 83 17.41 0.27 14.14
N ASP A 84 17.48 1.34 14.91
CA ASP A 84 18.41 2.43 14.61
C ASP A 84 19.85 2.04 15.00
N ARG A 85 20.80 2.92 14.70
CA ARG A 85 22.22 2.70 15.03
C ARG A 85 22.50 2.61 16.52
N LYS A 86 21.56 3.03 17.37
CA LYS A 86 21.65 2.96 18.84
C LYS A 86 20.97 1.70 19.39
N GLY A 87 20.44 0.83 18.53
CA GLY A 87 19.78 -0.42 18.89
C GLY A 87 18.32 -0.28 19.31
N VAL A 88 17.70 0.88 19.14
CA VAL A 88 16.28 1.10 19.45
C VAL A 88 15.42 0.76 18.23
N ARG A 89 14.32 0.08 18.45
CA ARG A 89 13.39 -0.28 17.37
C ARG A 89 12.75 0.97 16.77
N ASN A 90 12.84 1.11 15.46
CA ASN A 90 12.28 2.25 14.74
C ASN A 90 10.76 2.37 14.88
N ALA A 91 10.05 1.24 14.87
CA ALA A 91 8.60 1.22 15.07
C ALA A 91 8.19 1.72 16.46
N GLU A 92 8.97 1.42 17.49
CA GLU A 92 8.74 1.90 18.85
C GLU A 92 8.90 3.42 18.96
N LYS A 93 9.93 3.96 18.33
CA LYS A 93 10.11 5.42 18.23
C LYS A 93 8.92 6.10 17.56
N ALA A 94 8.49 5.55 16.43
CA ALA A 94 7.36 6.07 15.67
C ALA A 94 6.08 6.09 16.50
N PHE A 95 5.83 5.04 17.24
CA PHE A 95 4.68 4.93 18.15
C PHE A 95 4.72 6.01 19.23
N ILE A 96 5.86 6.16 19.90
CA ILE A 96 6.05 7.16 20.96
C ILE A 96 5.83 8.58 20.43
N LEU A 97 6.37 8.90 19.26
CA LEU A 97 6.22 10.21 18.65
C LEU A 97 4.78 10.48 18.21
N HIS A 98 4.06 9.46 17.80
CA HIS A 98 2.66 9.59 17.39
C HIS A 98 1.72 9.82 18.58
N TYR A 99 1.77 8.93 19.55
CA TYR A 99 0.87 8.94 20.70
C TYR A 99 1.35 9.80 21.87
N GLY A 100 2.65 10.06 21.92
CA GLY A 100 3.25 10.79 23.03
C GLY A 100 3.47 9.95 24.27
N THR A 101 4.09 10.55 25.25
CA THR A 101 4.29 10.00 26.60
C THR A 101 4.02 11.09 27.63
N SER A 102 4.21 10.78 28.93
CA SER A 102 4.09 11.80 29.98
C SER A 102 5.07 12.97 29.81
N ARG A 103 6.15 12.77 29.03
CA ARG A 103 7.21 13.78 28.79
C ARG A 103 7.23 14.32 27.36
N ILE A 104 6.67 13.56 26.42
CA ILE A 104 6.71 13.89 24.99
C ILE A 104 5.26 14.11 24.53
N PRO A 105 4.93 15.30 23.99
CA PRO A 105 3.56 15.54 23.48
C PRO A 105 3.28 14.69 22.25
N ALA A 106 2.04 14.24 22.10
CA ALA A 106 1.58 13.51 20.93
C ALA A 106 1.63 14.42 19.70
N SER A 107 2.16 13.93 18.59
CA SER A 107 2.20 14.69 17.33
C SER A 107 1.17 14.23 16.32
N HIS A 108 0.70 12.98 16.42
CA HIS A 108 -0.22 12.34 15.46
C HIS A 108 0.29 12.44 14.01
N TRP A 109 1.60 12.36 13.82
CA TRP A 109 2.24 12.54 12.52
C TRP A 109 1.80 11.49 11.48
N VAL A 110 1.40 10.30 11.92
CA VAL A 110 0.87 9.25 11.03
C VAL A 110 -0.51 9.63 10.48
N ASP A 111 -1.36 10.23 11.31
CA ASP A 111 -2.69 10.71 10.87
C ASP A 111 -2.53 11.79 9.79
N ASP A 112 -1.61 12.73 9.98
CA ASP A 112 -1.30 13.76 8.99
C ASP A 112 -0.77 13.13 7.70
N ALA A 113 0.07 12.10 7.81
CA ALA A 113 0.58 11.38 6.65
C ALA A 113 -0.55 10.71 5.87
N ASP A 114 -1.48 10.07 6.55
CA ASP A 114 -2.60 9.40 5.90
C ASP A 114 -3.52 10.39 5.18
N GLU A 115 -3.75 11.56 5.76
CA GLU A 115 -4.51 12.63 5.09
C GLU A 115 -3.80 13.13 3.83
N MET A 116 -2.47 13.27 3.87
CA MET A 116 -1.67 13.67 2.71
C MET A 116 -1.68 12.61 1.62
N ALA A 117 -1.62 11.33 2.00
CA ALA A 117 -1.53 10.22 1.08
C ALA A 117 -2.84 9.94 0.33
N GLY A 118 -3.99 10.13 0.98
CA GLY A 118 -5.29 9.75 0.44
C GLY A 118 -5.53 10.17 -1.00
N PRO A 119 -5.48 11.47 -1.33
CA PRO A 119 -5.70 11.94 -2.71
C PRO A 119 -4.67 11.40 -3.70
N MET A 120 -3.42 11.27 -3.30
CA MET A 120 -2.33 10.78 -4.17
C MET A 120 -2.49 9.29 -4.47
N VAL A 121 -2.86 8.50 -3.48
CA VAL A 121 -3.16 7.08 -3.65
C VAL A 121 -4.33 6.92 -4.61
N GLU A 122 -5.42 7.63 -4.36
CA GLU A 122 -6.63 7.56 -5.17
C GLU A 122 -6.34 7.88 -6.65
N GLU A 123 -5.65 8.98 -6.92
CA GLU A 123 -5.28 9.39 -8.27
C GLU A 123 -4.42 8.32 -8.96
N ARG A 124 -3.42 7.81 -8.28
CA ARG A 124 -2.52 6.80 -8.84
C ARG A 124 -3.24 5.49 -9.15
N LEU A 125 -4.10 5.04 -8.24
CA LEU A 125 -4.86 3.81 -8.44
C LEU A 125 -5.87 3.93 -9.58
N TRP A 126 -6.56 5.06 -9.70
CA TRP A 126 -7.47 5.31 -10.83
C TRP A 126 -6.73 5.30 -12.16
N THR A 127 -5.56 5.93 -12.23
CA THR A 127 -4.73 5.92 -13.44
C THR A 127 -4.33 4.51 -13.83
N MET A 128 -3.90 3.70 -12.88
CA MET A 128 -3.53 2.30 -13.12
C MET A 128 -4.73 1.47 -13.60
N TYR A 129 -5.87 1.68 -13.00
CA TYR A 129 -7.11 0.97 -13.36
C TYR A 129 -7.56 1.34 -14.77
N ASP A 130 -7.57 2.61 -15.12
CA ASP A 130 -7.93 3.10 -16.45
C ASP A 130 -6.97 2.55 -17.52
N GLU A 131 -5.68 2.55 -17.27
CA GLU A 131 -4.68 1.96 -18.17
C GLU A 131 -4.91 0.46 -18.37
N TRP A 132 -5.26 -0.24 -17.30
CA TRP A 132 -5.56 -1.67 -17.38
C TRP A 132 -6.82 -1.93 -18.21
N LEU A 133 -7.89 -1.15 -18.00
CA LEU A 133 -9.13 -1.25 -18.79
C LEU A 133 -8.87 -1.01 -20.27
N GLU A 134 -8.09 0.02 -20.59
CA GLU A 134 -7.73 0.36 -21.96
C GLU A 134 -6.92 -0.77 -22.61
N LYS A 135 -5.94 -1.31 -21.91
CA LYS A 135 -5.11 -2.42 -22.39
C LYS A 135 -5.93 -3.68 -22.67
N HIS A 136 -7.02 -3.90 -21.95
CA HIS A 136 -7.88 -5.06 -22.11
C HIS A 136 -9.11 -4.78 -22.98
N GLY A 137 -9.15 -3.63 -23.65
CA GLY A 137 -10.21 -3.28 -24.58
C GLY A 137 -11.57 -3.03 -23.94
N MET A 138 -11.62 -2.60 -22.70
CA MET A 138 -12.85 -2.34 -21.95
C MET A 138 -13.30 -0.88 -22.00
N ILE A 139 -12.48 -0.02 -22.55
CA ILE A 139 -12.79 1.39 -22.83
C ILE A 139 -12.13 1.85 -24.11
#